data_948e03cc00d89532601acd51c80325b9
#
_entry.id   948e03cc00d89532601acd51c80325b9
#
_cell.length_a   1.000
_cell.length_b   1.000
_cell.length_c   1.000
_cell.angle_alpha   90.00
_cell.angle_beta   90.00
_cell.angle_gamma   90.00
#
_symmetry.space_group_name_H-M   'P 1'
#
loop_
_entity.id
_entity.type
_entity.pdbx_description
1 polymer ?
#
loop_
_entity_poly.entity_id
_entity_poly.type
_entity_poly.pdbx_seq_one_letter_code
_entity_poly.pdbx_strand_id
1 'polypeptide(L)'
;MAMSFYEVIDPIFARYVLRNAPVKRLATGYDWLEGPVWFGDANCLLFSDIPSNRILRWSPDTGVSTYRAPSNYANGHTRDRQGRLVSCEHGSRRVTRTEHDGAITVIADGYDGKRLNSPNDVVVKSDGSIWFSDPHYGIMTDYEGYKAEQELPCMVYRADPDTNDLRAVITDMNCPNGLAFSGDESLLYVADTGRMHMGDVSEMRVYD
;
A
#
# COMPACT_ATOMS: atom_id res chain seq x y z
N MET A 1 -34.12 0.94 -15.84
CA MET A 1 -33.39 1.95 -15.06
C MET A 1 -32.01 1.39 -14.79
N ALA A 2 -30.94 2.03 -15.26
CA ALA A 2 -29.59 1.66 -14.88
C ALA A 2 -29.46 1.89 -13.37
N MET A 3 -29.09 0.87 -12.59
CA MET A 3 -28.77 1.04 -11.17
C MET A 3 -27.60 2.03 -11.10
N SER A 4 -27.80 3.15 -10.42
CA SER A 4 -26.72 4.05 -10.08
C SER A 4 -25.87 3.35 -9.02
N PHE A 5 -24.60 3.08 -9.32
CA PHE A 5 -23.64 2.51 -8.37
C PHE A 5 -23.06 3.56 -7.42
N TYR A 6 -23.47 4.82 -7.58
CA TYR A 6 -22.98 5.96 -6.82
C TYR A 6 -24.13 6.80 -6.30
N GLU A 7 -23.96 7.32 -5.11
CA GLU A 7 -24.72 8.43 -4.56
C GLU A 7 -23.85 9.69 -4.65
N VAL A 8 -24.35 10.73 -5.31
CA VAL A 8 -23.64 12.00 -5.44
C VAL A 8 -24.06 12.88 -4.27
N ILE A 9 -23.21 12.94 -3.23
CA ILE A 9 -23.43 13.80 -2.06
C ILE A 9 -22.99 15.24 -2.38
N ASP A 10 -21.78 15.39 -2.94
CA ASP A 10 -21.27 16.68 -3.41
C ASP A 10 -21.33 16.74 -4.96
N PRO A 11 -21.95 17.79 -5.55
CA PRO A 11 -22.05 17.94 -7.00
C PRO A 11 -20.70 17.91 -7.73
N ILE A 12 -19.57 18.27 -7.08
CA ILE A 12 -18.25 18.20 -7.66
C ILE A 12 -17.86 16.76 -8.05
N PHE A 13 -18.38 15.78 -7.30
CA PHE A 13 -18.11 14.37 -7.56
C PHE A 13 -18.60 13.92 -8.94
N ALA A 14 -19.64 14.56 -9.48
CA ALA A 14 -20.13 14.26 -10.84
C ALA A 14 -19.07 14.45 -11.94
N ARG A 15 -18.01 15.22 -11.68
CA ARG A 15 -16.91 15.42 -12.61
C ARG A 15 -15.96 14.21 -12.69
N TYR A 16 -15.96 13.36 -11.66
CA TYR A 16 -15.06 12.20 -11.53
C TYR A 16 -15.72 10.88 -11.92
N VAL A 17 -17.04 10.91 -12.18
CA VAL A 17 -17.82 9.71 -12.50
C VAL A 17 -18.25 9.71 -13.95
N LEU A 18 -17.86 8.69 -14.69
CA LEU A 18 -18.38 8.44 -16.02
C LEU A 18 -19.72 7.70 -15.89
N ARG A 19 -20.83 8.32 -16.31
CA ARG A 19 -22.18 7.76 -16.18
C ARG A 19 -22.38 6.42 -16.90
N ASN A 20 -21.56 6.11 -17.87
CA ASN A 20 -21.60 4.88 -18.68
C ASN A 20 -20.53 3.87 -18.24
N ALA A 21 -19.75 4.15 -17.21
CA ALA A 21 -18.76 3.22 -16.65
C ALA A 21 -19.36 2.49 -15.44
N PRO A 22 -19.81 1.24 -15.58
CA PRO A 22 -20.34 0.47 -14.45
C PRO A 22 -19.21 0.04 -13.50
N VAL A 23 -19.55 -0.08 -12.21
CA VAL A 23 -18.71 -0.82 -11.27
C VAL A 23 -18.88 -2.31 -11.59
N LYS A 24 -17.76 -3.01 -11.86
CA LYS A 24 -17.74 -4.44 -12.16
C LYS A 24 -17.05 -5.20 -11.05
N ARG A 25 -17.66 -6.28 -10.60
CA ARG A 25 -17.00 -7.26 -9.74
C ARG A 25 -16.11 -8.13 -10.62
N LEU A 26 -14.79 -8.05 -10.43
CA LEU A 26 -13.81 -8.78 -11.25
C LEU A 26 -13.59 -10.20 -10.73
N ALA A 27 -13.60 -10.40 -9.40
CA ALA A 27 -13.35 -11.69 -8.78
C ALA A 27 -13.91 -11.76 -7.36
N THR A 28 -13.98 -12.99 -6.79
CA THR A 28 -14.40 -13.30 -5.42
C THR A 28 -13.66 -14.55 -4.93
N GLY A 29 -13.75 -14.85 -3.62
CA GLY A 29 -13.18 -16.08 -3.04
C GLY A 29 -11.75 -15.87 -2.53
N TYR A 30 -11.47 -14.70 -2.00
CA TYR A 30 -10.19 -14.33 -1.36
C TYR A 30 -10.45 -13.94 0.10
N ASP A 31 -9.41 -14.00 0.94
CA ASP A 31 -9.54 -13.76 2.37
C ASP A 31 -9.50 -12.27 2.71
N TRP A 32 -8.43 -11.57 2.30
CA TRP A 32 -8.26 -10.13 2.55
C TRP A 32 -7.45 -9.49 1.44
N LEU A 33 -8.13 -8.74 0.56
CA LEU A 33 -7.52 -8.10 -0.59
C LEU A 33 -7.05 -6.69 -0.24
N GLU A 34 -5.80 -6.38 -0.59
CA GLU A 34 -5.15 -5.12 -0.31
C GLU A 34 -4.16 -4.69 -1.42
N GLY A 35 -3.72 -3.44 -1.35
CA GLY A 35 -2.63 -2.90 -2.13
C GLY A 35 -2.80 -2.97 -3.65
N PRO A 36 -3.94 -2.58 -4.23
CA PRO A 36 -4.12 -2.67 -5.67
C PRO A 36 -3.22 -1.66 -6.41
N VAL A 37 -2.46 -2.13 -7.40
CA VAL A 37 -1.65 -1.30 -8.29
C VAL A 37 -1.85 -1.67 -9.74
N TRP A 38 -2.11 -0.66 -10.59
CA TRP A 38 -2.34 -0.85 -12.01
C TRP A 38 -1.04 -0.70 -12.84
N PHE A 39 -0.75 -1.69 -13.67
CA PHE A 39 0.33 -1.67 -14.66
C PHE A 39 -0.28 -1.46 -16.05
N GLY A 40 -0.34 -0.20 -16.50
CA GLY A 40 -1.02 0.17 -17.73
C GLY A 40 -0.34 -0.38 -18.99
N ASP A 41 0.98 -0.51 -18.99
CA ASP A 41 1.79 -1.09 -20.06
C ASP A 41 1.59 -2.61 -20.19
N ALA A 42 1.33 -3.30 -19.08
CA ALA A 42 1.04 -4.73 -19.05
C ALA A 42 -0.47 -5.03 -19.03
N ASN A 43 -1.35 -4.00 -19.00
CA ASN A 43 -2.80 -4.12 -18.91
C ASN A 43 -3.24 -5.07 -17.79
N CYS A 44 -2.65 -4.92 -16.62
CA CYS A 44 -2.95 -5.79 -15.47
C CYS A 44 -3.00 -5.04 -14.14
N LEU A 45 -3.76 -5.61 -13.21
CA LEU A 45 -3.83 -5.20 -11.82
C LEU A 45 -3.06 -6.20 -10.97
N LEU A 46 -2.12 -5.73 -10.14
CA LEU A 46 -1.54 -6.52 -9.07
C LEU A 46 -2.19 -6.12 -7.75
N PHE A 47 -2.37 -7.08 -6.85
CA PHE A 47 -2.96 -6.87 -5.53
C PHE A 47 -2.61 -8.03 -4.60
N SER A 48 -2.61 -7.78 -3.30
CA SER A 48 -2.36 -8.79 -2.27
C SER A 48 -3.62 -9.54 -1.88
N ASP A 49 -3.45 -10.82 -1.54
CA ASP A 49 -4.32 -11.61 -0.69
C ASP A 49 -3.48 -11.99 0.53
N ILE A 50 -3.51 -11.13 1.56
CA ILE A 50 -2.50 -11.11 2.62
C ILE A 50 -2.47 -12.42 3.39
N PRO A 51 -3.60 -12.92 3.97
CA PRO A 51 -3.57 -14.14 4.77
C PRO A 51 -3.18 -15.38 3.97
N SER A 52 -3.51 -15.39 2.67
CA SER A 52 -3.07 -16.43 1.74
C SER A 52 -1.61 -16.32 1.31
N ASN A 53 -0.88 -15.31 1.81
CA ASN A 53 0.56 -15.07 1.56
C ASN A 53 0.91 -15.05 0.07
N ARG A 54 0.11 -14.30 -0.74
CA ARG A 54 0.31 -14.23 -2.19
C ARG A 54 -0.02 -12.85 -2.75
N ILE A 55 0.66 -12.52 -3.86
CA ILE A 55 0.29 -11.42 -4.75
C ILE A 55 -0.43 -12.04 -5.95
N LEU A 56 -1.56 -11.47 -6.27
CA LEU A 56 -2.41 -11.87 -7.38
C LEU A 56 -2.26 -10.88 -8.54
N ARG A 57 -2.49 -11.37 -9.76
CA ARG A 57 -2.58 -10.57 -10.99
C ARG A 57 -3.92 -10.82 -11.64
N TRP A 58 -4.66 -9.77 -11.91
CA TRP A 58 -5.82 -9.81 -12.80
C TRP A 58 -5.50 -9.15 -14.13
N SER A 59 -5.94 -9.75 -15.24
CA SER A 59 -5.97 -9.11 -16.53
C SER A 59 -7.30 -9.36 -17.23
N PRO A 60 -7.72 -8.50 -18.18
CA PRO A 60 -8.96 -8.68 -18.94
C PRO A 60 -9.05 -10.02 -19.68
N ASP A 61 -7.91 -10.52 -20.16
CA ASP A 61 -7.85 -11.69 -21.04
C ASP A 61 -7.84 -13.01 -20.26
N THR A 62 -7.19 -13.06 -19.10
CA THR A 62 -6.93 -14.30 -18.37
C THR A 62 -7.62 -14.39 -17.00
N GLY A 63 -8.27 -13.29 -16.55
CA GLY A 63 -8.81 -13.22 -15.20
C GLY A 63 -7.71 -13.17 -14.15
N VAL A 64 -7.97 -13.77 -12.96
CA VAL A 64 -7.03 -13.77 -11.84
C VAL A 64 -6.07 -14.96 -11.90
N SER A 65 -4.80 -14.68 -11.68
CA SER A 65 -3.72 -15.67 -11.54
C SER A 65 -2.78 -15.28 -10.40
N THR A 66 -2.00 -16.22 -9.88
CA THR A 66 -0.97 -15.92 -8.89
C THR A 66 0.23 -15.26 -9.59
N TYR A 67 0.62 -14.07 -9.11
CA TYR A 67 1.84 -13.39 -9.55
C TYR A 67 3.06 -13.86 -8.75
N ARG A 68 2.96 -13.90 -7.40
CA ARG A 68 4.02 -14.35 -6.50
C ARG A 68 3.44 -15.04 -5.27
N ALA A 69 4.00 -16.21 -4.93
CA ALA A 69 3.74 -16.94 -3.69
C ALA A 69 4.99 -17.76 -3.31
N PRO A 70 5.48 -17.68 -2.06
CA PRO A 70 5.02 -16.80 -1.00
C PRO A 70 5.33 -15.33 -1.28
N SER A 71 4.51 -14.41 -0.75
CA SER A 71 4.69 -12.98 -0.88
C SER A 71 5.32 -12.31 0.34
N ASN A 72 5.62 -13.07 1.39
CA ASN A 72 5.99 -12.58 2.72
C ASN A 72 4.88 -11.71 3.35
N TYR A 73 3.63 -12.11 3.17
CA TYR A 73 2.46 -11.35 3.61
C TYR A 73 2.50 -9.91 3.08
N ALA A 74 2.74 -9.76 1.78
CA ALA A 74 2.73 -8.45 1.15
C ALA A 74 1.36 -7.79 1.32
N ASN A 75 1.36 -6.46 1.56
CA ASN A 75 0.18 -5.64 1.70
C ASN A 75 0.10 -4.60 0.58
N GLY A 76 0.55 -3.37 0.81
CA GLY A 76 0.50 -2.26 -0.13
C GLY A 76 1.52 -2.39 -1.26
N HIS A 77 1.13 -1.89 -2.42
CA HIS A 77 1.98 -1.87 -3.61
C HIS A 77 1.89 -0.54 -4.32
N THR A 78 2.98 -0.17 -4.97
CA THR A 78 3.01 0.92 -5.94
C THR A 78 3.94 0.57 -7.09
N ARG A 79 3.91 1.39 -8.13
CA ARG A 79 4.80 1.31 -9.27
C ARG A 79 5.79 2.47 -9.23
N ASP A 80 7.09 2.19 -9.32
CA ASP A 80 8.08 3.25 -9.43
C ASP A 80 8.13 3.88 -10.83
N ARG A 81 8.95 4.90 -10.99
CA ARG A 81 9.07 5.66 -12.25
C ARG A 81 9.70 4.85 -13.40
N GLN A 82 10.38 3.75 -13.07
CA GLN A 82 10.93 2.81 -14.04
C GLN A 82 9.99 1.63 -14.34
N GLY A 83 8.80 1.62 -13.75
CA GLY A 83 7.81 0.58 -13.97
C GLY A 83 8.01 -0.68 -13.13
N ARG A 84 8.83 -0.62 -12.05
CA ARG A 84 9.06 -1.74 -11.16
C ARG A 84 8.04 -1.75 -10.02
N LEU A 85 7.75 -2.94 -9.50
CA LEU A 85 6.85 -3.11 -8.37
C LEU A 85 7.59 -2.81 -7.06
N VAL A 86 7.06 -1.87 -6.27
CA VAL A 86 7.47 -1.64 -4.88
C VAL A 86 6.39 -2.21 -3.97
N SER A 87 6.78 -2.96 -2.94
CA SER A 87 5.87 -3.71 -2.06
C SER A 87 6.22 -3.53 -0.60
N CYS A 88 5.21 -3.39 0.24
CA CYS A 88 5.30 -3.51 1.69
C CYS A 88 5.10 -4.97 2.07
N GLU A 89 6.01 -5.56 2.85
CA GLU A 89 5.94 -6.96 3.28
C GLU A 89 5.82 -7.05 4.81
N HIS A 90 4.67 -7.47 5.33
CA HIS A 90 4.43 -7.61 6.78
C HIS A 90 5.31 -8.71 7.39
N GLY A 91 5.33 -9.89 6.77
CA GLY A 91 6.02 -11.05 7.33
C GLY A 91 7.53 -10.90 7.42
N SER A 92 8.13 -10.18 6.49
CA SER A 92 9.57 -9.85 6.52
C SER A 92 9.88 -8.50 7.16
N ARG A 93 8.84 -7.70 7.46
CA ARG A 93 8.94 -6.37 8.10
C ARG A 93 9.84 -5.43 7.30
N ARG A 94 9.55 -5.30 5.98
CA ARG A 94 10.41 -4.55 5.05
C ARG A 94 9.63 -3.97 3.87
N VAL A 95 10.25 -3.00 3.21
CA VAL A 95 9.84 -2.51 1.88
C VAL A 95 10.81 -3.04 0.85
N THR A 96 10.27 -3.57 -0.24
CA THR A 96 11.07 -4.19 -1.31
C THR A 96 10.72 -3.63 -2.67
N ARG A 97 11.64 -3.77 -3.63
CA ARG A 97 11.41 -3.51 -5.04
C ARG A 97 11.73 -4.76 -5.85
N THR A 98 10.79 -5.14 -6.72
CA THR A 98 10.99 -6.21 -7.70
C THR A 98 11.62 -5.62 -8.95
N GLU A 99 12.84 -5.99 -9.25
CA GLU A 99 13.58 -5.54 -10.42
C GLU A 99 13.04 -6.18 -11.71
N HIS A 100 13.42 -5.65 -12.87
CA HIS A 100 12.94 -6.16 -14.17
C HIS A 100 13.36 -7.60 -14.48
N ASP A 101 14.42 -8.08 -13.87
CA ASP A 101 14.88 -9.49 -13.96
C ASP A 101 14.20 -10.41 -12.93
N GLY A 102 13.33 -9.86 -12.10
CA GLY A 102 12.64 -10.57 -11.02
C GLY A 102 13.39 -10.63 -9.69
N ALA A 103 14.61 -10.09 -9.60
CA ALA A 103 15.33 -9.98 -8.34
C ALA A 103 14.59 -9.06 -7.35
N ILE A 104 14.75 -9.35 -6.06
CA ILE A 104 14.15 -8.54 -4.98
C ILE A 104 15.25 -7.70 -4.33
N THR A 105 15.12 -6.38 -4.43
CA THR A 105 15.95 -5.40 -3.74
C THR A 105 15.24 -4.94 -2.47
N VAL A 106 15.92 -5.01 -1.31
CA VAL A 106 15.41 -4.46 -0.06
C VAL A 106 15.67 -2.94 -0.08
N ILE A 107 14.62 -2.16 0.12
CA ILE A 107 14.67 -0.70 0.22
C ILE A 107 14.85 -0.27 1.68
N ALA A 108 14.08 -0.87 2.59
CA ALA A 108 14.13 -0.60 4.01
C ALA A 108 13.68 -1.83 4.81
N ASP A 109 14.38 -2.18 5.89
CA ASP A 109 14.00 -3.26 6.82
C ASP A 109 14.20 -2.87 8.29
N GLY A 110 14.71 -1.67 8.55
CA GLY A 110 14.94 -1.16 9.90
C GLY A 110 15.19 0.34 9.93
N TYR A 111 15.07 0.93 11.10
CA TYR A 111 15.33 2.33 11.40
C TYR A 111 15.97 2.47 12.78
N ASP A 112 17.03 3.28 12.89
CA ASP A 112 17.75 3.53 14.15
C ASP A 112 18.17 2.23 14.89
N GLY A 113 18.64 1.23 14.15
CA GLY A 113 19.10 -0.06 14.66
C GLY A 113 18.00 -1.02 15.10
N LYS A 114 16.73 -0.70 14.87
CA LYS A 114 15.55 -1.51 15.18
C LYS A 114 14.84 -1.96 13.91
N ARG A 115 14.09 -3.05 14.00
CA ARG A 115 13.28 -3.51 12.86
C ARG A 115 12.05 -2.62 12.67
N LEU A 116 11.64 -2.41 11.41
CA LEU A 116 10.34 -1.83 11.10
C LEU A 116 9.22 -2.65 11.73
N ASN A 117 8.04 -2.06 11.92
CA ASN A 117 6.88 -2.79 12.46
C ASN A 117 6.30 -3.75 11.41
N SER A 118 5.51 -3.23 10.50
CA SER A 118 4.93 -3.97 9.37
C SER A 118 4.53 -2.96 8.29
N PRO A 119 5.45 -2.55 7.42
CA PRO A 119 5.15 -1.59 6.37
C PRO A 119 3.86 -1.96 5.65
N ASN A 120 2.95 -0.98 5.52
CA ASN A 120 1.57 -1.23 5.09
C ASN A 120 1.29 -0.71 3.69
N ASP A 121 1.39 0.59 3.46
CA ASP A 121 1.17 1.20 2.15
C ASP A 121 2.37 2.05 1.71
N VAL A 122 2.50 2.26 0.39
CA VAL A 122 3.70 2.86 -0.21
C VAL A 122 3.36 3.68 -1.44
N VAL A 123 4.03 4.82 -1.59
CA VAL A 123 3.99 5.66 -2.80
C VAL A 123 5.39 6.08 -3.22
N VAL A 124 5.58 6.33 -4.52
CA VAL A 124 6.84 6.83 -5.08
C VAL A 124 6.61 8.23 -5.63
N LYS A 125 7.33 9.20 -5.09
CA LYS A 125 7.30 10.60 -5.53
C LYS A 125 8.02 10.76 -6.88
N SER A 126 7.81 11.89 -7.57
CA SER A 126 8.44 12.16 -8.89
C SER A 126 9.96 12.26 -8.83
N ASP A 127 10.53 12.64 -7.68
CA ASP A 127 11.97 12.65 -7.41
C ASP A 127 12.56 11.25 -7.20
N GLY A 128 11.72 10.19 -7.22
CA GLY A 128 12.11 8.80 -6.99
C GLY A 128 12.11 8.37 -5.53
N SER A 129 11.91 9.28 -4.58
CA SER A 129 11.84 8.92 -3.16
C SER A 129 10.63 8.03 -2.88
N ILE A 130 10.83 7.05 -1.98
CA ILE A 130 9.81 6.06 -1.61
C ILE A 130 9.30 6.41 -0.22
N TRP A 131 7.98 6.62 -0.12
CA TRP A 131 7.31 6.97 1.12
C TRP A 131 6.38 5.85 1.53
N PHE A 132 6.44 5.42 2.78
CA PHE A 132 5.62 4.31 3.27
C PHE A 132 5.19 4.47 4.71
N SER A 133 4.03 3.91 5.04
CA SER A 133 3.51 3.82 6.39
C SER A 133 3.97 2.54 7.07
N ASP A 134 4.23 2.60 8.40
CA ASP A 134 4.71 1.47 9.20
C ASP A 134 3.90 1.28 10.48
N PRO A 135 2.60 0.94 10.37
CA PRO A 135 1.79 0.55 11.52
C PRO A 135 2.17 -0.85 12.00
N HIS A 136 1.58 -1.28 13.12
CA HIS A 136 1.90 -2.57 13.74
C HIS A 136 0.96 -3.73 13.36
N TYR A 137 0.09 -3.58 12.34
CA TYR A 137 -0.95 -4.57 12.02
C TYR A 137 -0.39 -5.97 11.75
N GLY A 138 0.63 -6.08 10.91
CA GLY A 138 1.23 -7.36 10.53
C GLY A 138 2.05 -8.06 11.62
N ILE A 139 2.24 -7.41 12.79
CA ILE A 139 2.90 -8.01 13.95
C ILE A 139 1.97 -8.23 15.16
N MET A 140 0.68 -7.86 15.05
CA MET A 140 -0.29 -8.07 16.14
C MET A 140 -0.67 -9.54 16.31
N THR A 141 -0.80 -10.26 15.20
CA THR A 141 -1.22 -11.67 15.15
C THR A 141 -0.48 -12.40 14.02
N ASP A 142 -0.70 -13.72 13.90
CA ASP A 142 -0.17 -14.52 12.80
C ASP A 142 -1.13 -14.58 11.58
N TYR A 143 -2.07 -13.64 11.48
CA TYR A 143 -3.05 -13.61 10.39
C TYR A 143 -2.55 -12.87 9.13
N GLU A 144 -1.93 -11.71 9.32
CA GLU A 144 -1.41 -10.84 8.23
C GLU A 144 0.12 -10.80 8.19
N GLY A 145 0.79 -11.59 9.00
CA GLY A 145 2.24 -11.60 9.15
C GLY A 145 2.64 -12.57 10.24
N TYR A 146 3.63 -12.20 11.05
CA TYR A 146 4.07 -12.98 12.20
C TYR A 146 4.04 -12.13 13.45
N LYS A 147 3.36 -12.63 14.49
CA LYS A 147 3.29 -11.93 15.77
C LYS A 147 4.69 -11.63 16.31
N ALA A 148 4.93 -10.37 16.65
CA ALA A 148 6.19 -9.89 17.17
C ALA A 148 5.99 -8.71 18.12
N GLU A 149 7.03 -8.36 18.88
CA GLU A 149 7.05 -7.14 19.69
C GLU A 149 7.27 -5.93 18.79
N GLN A 150 6.58 -4.85 19.10
CA GLN A 150 6.76 -3.56 18.47
C GLN A 150 8.04 -2.90 19.02
N GLU A 151 8.98 -2.57 18.11
CA GLU A 151 10.26 -1.95 18.49
C GLU A 151 10.29 -0.44 18.22
N LEU A 152 9.48 0.03 17.26
CA LEU A 152 9.39 1.43 16.83
C LEU A 152 7.95 1.94 16.98
N PRO A 153 7.73 3.24 17.26
CA PRO A 153 6.41 3.85 17.10
C PRO A 153 5.89 3.66 15.66
N CYS A 154 4.56 3.75 15.51
CA CYS A 154 3.98 3.79 14.16
C CYS A 154 4.34 5.12 13.50
N MET A 155 4.95 5.08 12.34
CA MET A 155 5.48 6.27 11.66
C MET A 155 5.28 6.17 10.14
N VAL A 156 5.41 7.31 9.47
CA VAL A 156 5.61 7.35 8.01
C VAL A 156 7.07 7.66 7.74
N TYR A 157 7.66 6.93 6.83
CA TYR A 157 9.05 7.04 6.44
C TYR A 157 9.21 7.51 5.00
N ARG A 158 10.34 8.17 4.74
CA ARG A 158 10.84 8.49 3.40
C ARG A 158 12.21 7.83 3.22
N ALA A 159 12.34 7.00 2.19
CA ALA A 159 13.63 6.47 1.75
C ALA A 159 14.16 7.32 0.59
N ASP A 160 15.44 7.67 0.67
CA ASP A 160 16.13 8.41 -0.38
C ASP A 160 16.33 7.50 -1.62
N PRO A 161 16.11 8.01 -2.85
CA PRO A 161 16.14 7.18 -4.06
C PRO A 161 17.53 6.64 -4.42
N ASP A 162 18.60 7.33 -4.00
CA ASP A 162 19.98 7.02 -4.39
C ASP A 162 20.73 6.23 -3.31
N THR A 163 20.52 6.60 -2.04
CA THR A 163 21.26 6.02 -0.90
C THR A 163 20.44 5.01 -0.11
N ASN A 164 19.12 5.01 -0.26
CA ASN A 164 18.15 4.34 0.60
C ASN A 164 18.19 4.80 2.07
N ASP A 165 18.81 5.96 2.36
CA ASP A 165 18.76 6.54 3.70
C ASP A 165 17.32 6.78 4.13
N LEU A 166 16.95 6.20 5.28
CA LEU A 166 15.60 6.26 5.79
C LEU A 166 15.44 7.41 6.80
N ARG A 167 14.36 8.15 6.66
CA ARG A 167 13.98 9.22 7.60
C ARG A 167 12.53 9.04 8.03
N ALA A 168 12.27 9.11 9.34
CA ALA A 168 10.92 9.26 9.86
C ALA A 168 10.45 10.70 9.57
N VAL A 169 9.36 10.84 8.83
CA VAL A 169 8.84 12.15 8.38
C VAL A 169 7.53 12.52 9.04
N ILE A 170 6.74 11.53 9.50
CA ILE A 170 5.54 11.75 10.31
C ILE A 170 5.62 10.80 11.49
N THR A 171 5.56 11.34 12.71
CA THR A 171 5.80 10.60 13.95
C THR A 171 4.70 10.76 15.00
N ASP A 172 3.61 11.44 14.64
CA ASP A 172 2.52 11.83 15.53
C ASP A 172 1.18 11.17 15.18
N MET A 173 1.23 10.07 14.42
CA MET A 173 0.06 9.26 14.06
C MET A 173 -0.03 7.99 14.92
N ASN A 174 -1.26 7.54 15.18
CA ASN A 174 -1.48 6.29 15.92
C ASN A 174 -1.21 5.06 15.05
N CYS A 175 -1.88 4.98 13.89
CA CYS A 175 -1.74 3.87 12.96
C CYS A 175 -1.84 4.40 11.52
N PRO A 176 -0.75 4.99 10.97
CA PRO A 176 -0.74 5.42 9.57
C PRO A 176 -0.97 4.21 8.66
N ASN A 177 -1.87 4.36 7.70
CA ASN A 177 -2.27 3.33 6.75
C ASN A 177 -2.06 3.85 5.32
N GLY A 178 -3.11 3.99 4.51
CA GLY A 178 -3.03 4.48 3.14
C GLY A 178 -2.44 5.88 3.04
N LEU A 179 -1.58 6.10 2.04
CA LEU A 179 -1.01 7.41 1.77
C LEU A 179 -1.01 7.75 0.28
N ALA A 180 -1.17 9.02 -0.05
CA ALA A 180 -1.19 9.50 -1.43
C ALA A 180 -0.72 10.95 -1.51
N PHE A 181 0.05 11.27 -2.55
CA PHE A 181 0.35 12.65 -2.89
C PHE A 181 -0.79 13.32 -3.67
N SER A 182 -0.92 14.65 -3.55
CA SER A 182 -1.67 15.45 -4.51
C SER A 182 -1.05 15.36 -5.91
N GLY A 183 -1.82 15.72 -6.93
CA GLY A 183 -1.35 15.60 -8.32
C GLY A 183 -0.11 16.44 -8.66
N ASP A 184 0.13 17.52 -7.91
CA ASP A 184 1.33 18.37 -7.99
C ASP A 184 2.41 17.98 -6.96
N GLU A 185 2.12 16.95 -6.15
CA GLU A 185 2.98 16.43 -5.09
C GLU A 185 3.36 17.47 -3.99
N SER A 186 2.58 18.53 -3.86
CA SER A 186 2.77 19.53 -2.82
C SER A 186 2.18 19.14 -1.48
N LEU A 187 1.20 18.21 -1.48
CA LEU A 187 0.52 17.70 -0.29
C LEU A 187 0.63 16.18 -0.21
N LEU A 188 0.80 15.66 1.01
CA LEU A 188 0.70 14.24 1.32
C LEU A 188 -0.54 13.99 2.19
N TYR A 189 -1.43 13.15 1.71
CA TYR A 189 -2.59 12.66 2.47
C TYR A 189 -2.24 11.33 3.12
N VAL A 190 -2.52 11.18 4.41
CA VAL A 190 -2.28 9.94 5.15
C VAL A 190 -3.51 9.61 6.00
N ALA A 191 -4.02 8.38 5.86
CA ALA A 191 -5.11 7.88 6.69
C ALA A 191 -4.57 7.37 8.03
N ASP A 192 -5.11 7.89 9.15
CA ASP A 192 -4.92 7.31 10.48
C ASP A 192 -6.09 6.40 10.82
N THR A 193 -5.83 5.11 10.98
CA THR A 193 -6.84 4.09 11.28
C THR A 193 -6.78 3.60 12.74
N GLY A 194 -6.18 4.36 13.64
CA GLY A 194 -5.96 4.01 15.04
C GLY A 194 -7.21 3.65 15.83
N ARG A 195 -8.39 4.18 15.45
CA ARG A 195 -9.67 3.88 16.11
C ARG A 195 -9.99 2.39 16.15
N MET A 196 -9.65 1.66 15.10
CA MET A 196 -9.99 0.22 15.01
C MET A 196 -9.28 -0.63 16.07
N HIS A 197 -8.10 -0.22 16.51
CA HIS A 197 -7.24 -1.02 17.39
C HIS A 197 -6.88 -0.35 18.72
N MET A 198 -6.84 1.00 18.73
CA MET A 198 -6.41 1.77 19.90
C MET A 198 -7.56 2.53 20.58
N GLY A 199 -8.76 2.52 19.99
CA GLY A 199 -9.92 3.25 20.50
C GLY A 199 -9.89 4.77 20.24
N ASP A 200 -8.91 5.22 19.47
CA ASP A 200 -8.66 6.62 19.15
C ASP A 200 -9.41 7.11 17.90
N VAL A 201 -8.87 8.11 17.23
CA VAL A 201 -9.49 8.76 16.07
C VAL A 201 -9.19 7.98 14.79
N SER A 202 -10.16 7.95 13.87
CA SER A 202 -9.89 7.64 12.46
C SER A 202 -10.05 8.92 11.67
N GLU A 203 -9.00 9.37 11.02
CA GLU A 203 -8.97 10.64 10.30
C GLU A 203 -8.07 10.57 9.06
N MET A 204 -8.27 11.53 8.15
CA MET A 204 -7.35 11.80 7.06
C MET A 204 -6.54 13.04 7.43
N ARG A 205 -5.22 12.91 7.54
CA ARG A 205 -4.31 14.04 7.75
C ARG A 205 -3.70 14.49 6.44
N VAL A 206 -3.38 15.77 6.37
CA VAL A 206 -2.76 16.41 5.20
C VAL A 206 -1.50 17.13 5.66
N TYR A 207 -0.41 16.91 4.96
CA TYR A 207 0.91 17.48 5.22
C TYR A 207 1.42 18.21 3.98
N ASP A 208 2.11 19.33 4.16
CA ASP A 208 2.79 20.17 3.16
C ASP A 208 4.32 19.97 3.18
#